data_668bf5655120b8c4f5aa6e056a1d8759
#
_entry.id   668bf5655120b8c4f5aa6e056a1d8759
#
_cell.length_a   1.000
_cell.length_b   1.000
_cell.length_c   1.000
_cell.angle_alpha   90.00
_cell.angle_beta   90.00
_cell.angle_gamma   90.00
#
_symmetry.space_group_name_H-M   'P 1'
#
loop_
_entity.id
_entity.type
_entity.pdbx_description
1 polymer ?
#
loop_
_entity_poly.entity_id
_entity_poly.type
_entity_poly.pdbx_seq_one_letter_code
_entity_poly.pdbx_strand_id
1 'polypeptide(L)'
;MSAETVATAEPPRHASLEDKMKELDSVPLFMRDLPTEENTALEALQTLAYDGPPDEVAENFKNQGNEYFRAKRYKEALGFYQQGIQAESEDAKLKETLYLNCAACHLELHNFGSALHAARDAIVMNPRSVKALYRAARAFLALNRTKDARGCCELALGIDPDNTELIRLQGRVDEHAARLERLEAERTERKRRVTRTEEALQVAFVARGLWLTKSSDPPDNPTPAHFDPESLPSYASPDIPLVGAKQAWKAPDPIRTPVIFPVMLLYPQHNTSDLISEYHEDTPIGMHLEVMFPLEARGSLPWDPQGEYVANRLSVIAKTRKGRLLRVGHKLSLRELLDQGATPSNDDRDGIVLRDGIIDLYVLPKGSDAERQWITANKAS
;
A
#
# COMPACT_ATOMS: atom_id res chain seq x y z
N MET A 1 -78.26 11.98 43.96
CA MET A 1 -77.66 11.64 42.65
C MET A 1 -76.22 12.07 42.76
N SER A 2 -75.36 11.16 43.15
CA SER A 2 -73.93 11.33 43.37
C SER A 2 -73.18 11.00 42.08
N ALA A 3 -72.38 11.93 41.58
CA ALA A 3 -71.51 11.72 40.43
C ALA A 3 -70.14 11.19 40.93
N GLU A 4 -69.83 9.94 40.57
CA GLU A 4 -68.51 9.36 40.75
C GLU A 4 -67.57 9.92 39.71
N THR A 5 -66.51 10.55 40.21
CA THR A 5 -65.34 10.97 39.41
C THR A 5 -64.43 9.79 39.20
N VAL A 6 -64.36 9.33 37.95
CA VAL A 6 -63.41 8.31 37.50
C VAL A 6 -62.04 8.97 37.39
N ALA A 7 -61.11 8.54 38.25
CA ALA A 7 -59.70 8.92 38.15
C ALA A 7 -59.07 8.19 36.95
N THR A 8 -58.64 8.95 35.94
CA THR A 8 -57.82 8.44 34.82
C THR A 8 -56.42 8.17 35.31
N ALA A 9 -55.99 6.92 35.37
CA ALA A 9 -54.62 6.53 35.63
C ALA A 9 -53.70 7.00 34.45
N GLU A 10 -52.67 7.75 34.78
CA GLU A 10 -51.60 8.10 33.85
C GLU A 10 -50.89 6.83 33.34
N PRO A 11 -50.51 6.78 32.04
CA PRO A 11 -49.74 5.67 31.53
C PRO A 11 -48.35 5.62 32.18
N PRO A 12 -47.76 4.42 32.36
CA PRO A 12 -46.47 4.28 33.00
C PRO A 12 -45.40 5.06 32.18
N ARG A 13 -44.71 5.95 32.83
CA ARG A 13 -43.60 6.70 32.25
C ARG A 13 -42.53 5.69 31.81
N HIS A 14 -42.23 5.59 30.52
CA HIS A 14 -41.13 4.79 30.04
C HIS A 14 -39.84 5.39 30.65
N ALA A 15 -39.13 4.60 31.45
CA ALA A 15 -37.85 4.96 32.02
C ALA A 15 -36.90 5.46 30.93
N SER A 16 -36.28 6.60 31.14
CA SER A 16 -35.34 7.17 30.17
C SER A 16 -34.15 6.25 29.95
N LEU A 17 -33.45 6.43 28.85
CA LEU A 17 -32.24 5.65 28.56
C LEU A 17 -31.18 5.82 29.65
N GLU A 18 -31.14 7.00 30.27
CA GLU A 18 -30.27 7.33 31.42
C GLU A 18 -30.69 6.60 32.70
N ASP A 19 -31.99 6.43 32.94
CA ASP A 19 -32.48 5.67 34.11
C ASP A 19 -32.17 4.18 33.96
N LYS A 20 -32.31 3.64 32.75
CA LYS A 20 -31.92 2.26 32.45
C LYS A 20 -30.41 2.03 32.54
N MET A 21 -29.58 3.01 32.13
CA MET A 21 -28.14 2.94 32.31
C MET A 21 -27.73 2.98 33.77
N LYS A 22 -28.39 3.81 34.62
CA LYS A 22 -28.14 3.82 36.07
C LYS A 22 -28.58 2.52 36.76
N GLU A 23 -29.67 1.92 36.31
CA GLU A 23 -30.08 0.58 36.77
C GLU A 23 -29.03 -0.49 36.40
N LEU A 24 -28.49 -0.45 35.19
CA LEU A 24 -27.41 -1.35 34.75
C LEU A 24 -26.11 -1.13 35.55
N ASP A 25 -25.74 0.13 35.84
CA ASP A 25 -24.56 0.47 36.67
C ASP A 25 -24.71 -0.01 38.12
N SER A 26 -25.95 -0.30 38.61
CA SER A 26 -26.18 -0.88 39.94
C SER A 26 -25.97 -2.40 40.00
N VAL A 27 -25.91 -3.08 38.85
CA VAL A 27 -25.70 -4.52 38.79
C VAL A 27 -24.18 -4.81 38.79
N PRO A 28 -23.63 -5.59 39.75
CA PRO A 28 -22.20 -5.82 39.89
C PRO A 28 -21.48 -6.27 38.61
N LEU A 29 -22.19 -6.95 37.71
CA LEU A 29 -21.65 -7.45 36.44
C LEU A 29 -21.41 -6.34 35.40
N PHE A 30 -22.09 -5.16 35.53
CA PHE A 30 -22.06 -4.06 34.59
C PHE A 30 -21.50 -2.77 35.17
N MET A 31 -21.08 -2.77 36.44
CA MET A 31 -20.45 -1.62 37.10
C MET A 31 -19.17 -1.21 36.38
N ARG A 32 -19.03 0.09 36.05
CA ARG A 32 -17.84 0.67 35.45
C ARG A 32 -16.76 0.98 36.48
N ASP A 33 -17.18 1.34 37.71
CA ASP A 33 -16.31 1.66 38.84
C ASP A 33 -16.78 0.89 40.07
N LEU A 34 -15.84 0.51 40.94
CA LEU A 34 -16.13 -0.14 42.20
C LEU A 34 -16.84 0.87 43.13
N PRO A 35 -18.04 0.54 43.68
CA PRO A 35 -18.72 1.42 44.60
C PRO A 35 -17.90 1.61 45.87
N THR A 36 -17.86 2.86 46.37
CA THR A 36 -17.20 3.20 47.63
C THR A 36 -18.00 2.80 48.88
N GLU A 37 -19.22 2.33 48.71
CA GLU A 37 -20.09 1.84 49.78
C GLU A 37 -20.26 0.34 49.75
N GLU A 38 -20.42 -0.30 50.90
CA GLU A 38 -20.60 -1.75 51.08
C GLU A 38 -21.77 -2.27 50.22
N ASN A 39 -21.47 -3.00 49.17
CA ASN A 39 -22.46 -3.63 48.34
C ASN A 39 -22.47 -5.13 48.63
N THR A 40 -23.53 -5.60 49.29
CA THR A 40 -23.69 -7.00 49.72
C THR A 40 -23.60 -8.03 48.57
N ALA A 41 -23.94 -7.63 47.36
CA ALA A 41 -23.78 -8.50 46.17
C ALA A 41 -22.32 -8.56 45.70
N LEU A 42 -21.58 -7.47 45.85
CA LEU A 42 -20.13 -7.44 45.55
C LEU A 42 -19.34 -8.16 46.66
N GLU A 43 -19.73 -8.01 47.93
CA GLU A 43 -19.20 -8.79 49.05
C GLU A 43 -19.50 -10.29 48.89
N ALA A 44 -20.71 -10.67 48.48
CA ALA A 44 -21.03 -12.06 48.18
C ALA A 44 -20.24 -12.62 46.98
N LEU A 45 -19.92 -11.80 45.99
CA LEU A 45 -18.99 -12.18 44.89
C LEU A 45 -17.54 -12.20 45.34
N GLN A 46 -17.15 -11.35 46.29
CA GLN A 46 -15.81 -11.34 46.88
C GLN A 46 -15.64 -12.45 47.93
N THR A 47 -16.67 -12.83 48.68
CA THR A 47 -16.68 -14.00 49.57
C THR A 47 -16.74 -15.33 48.83
N LEU A 48 -17.11 -15.31 47.55
CA LEU A 48 -16.82 -16.43 46.63
C LEU A 48 -15.34 -16.48 46.22
N ALA A 49 -14.54 -15.43 46.52
CA ALA A 49 -13.10 -15.52 46.53
C ALA A 49 -12.68 -16.44 47.69
N TYR A 50 -12.10 -17.56 47.31
CA TYR A 50 -11.75 -18.66 48.17
C TYR A 50 -10.86 -18.21 49.36
N ASP A 51 -11.37 -18.39 50.57
CA ASP A 51 -10.69 -18.02 51.82
C ASP A 51 -9.77 -19.18 52.25
N GLY A 52 -8.58 -19.24 51.67
CA GLY A 52 -7.63 -20.33 51.91
C GLY A 52 -6.16 -19.92 51.76
N PRO A 53 -5.21 -20.82 51.96
CA PRO A 53 -3.80 -20.56 51.70
C PRO A 53 -3.56 -20.12 50.24
N PRO A 54 -2.63 -19.20 49.96
CA PRO A 54 -2.39 -18.66 48.59
C PRO A 54 -2.22 -19.74 47.52
N ASP A 55 -1.61 -20.87 47.84
CA ASP A 55 -1.42 -21.98 46.90
C ASP A 55 -2.74 -22.67 46.53
N GLU A 56 -3.64 -22.89 47.51
CA GLU A 56 -4.95 -23.49 47.26
C GLU A 56 -5.84 -22.54 46.46
N VAL A 57 -5.81 -21.24 46.74
CA VAL A 57 -6.51 -20.20 46.01
C VAL A 57 -6.05 -20.17 44.55
N ALA A 58 -4.73 -20.16 44.32
CA ALA A 58 -4.15 -20.16 42.97
C ALA A 58 -4.48 -21.46 42.21
N GLU A 59 -4.48 -22.62 42.88
CA GLU A 59 -4.85 -23.91 42.32
C GLU A 59 -6.33 -23.92 41.89
N ASN A 60 -7.22 -23.38 42.73
CA ASN A 60 -8.65 -23.27 42.43
C ASN A 60 -8.91 -22.40 41.18
N PHE A 61 -8.32 -21.20 41.13
CA PHE A 61 -8.41 -20.31 39.95
C PHE A 61 -7.84 -20.97 38.69
N LYS A 62 -6.72 -21.72 38.80
CA LYS A 62 -6.20 -22.51 37.66
C LYS A 62 -7.22 -23.54 37.17
N ASN A 63 -7.89 -24.24 38.07
CA ASN A 63 -8.86 -25.27 37.72
C ASN A 63 -10.11 -24.64 37.05
N GLN A 64 -10.65 -23.56 37.60
CA GLN A 64 -11.74 -22.81 36.99
C GLN A 64 -11.33 -22.29 35.60
N GLY A 65 -10.16 -21.68 35.48
CA GLY A 65 -9.61 -21.23 34.19
C GLY A 65 -9.52 -22.34 33.15
N ASN A 66 -9.12 -23.56 33.59
CA ASN A 66 -9.07 -24.75 32.72
C ASN A 66 -10.45 -25.17 32.19
N GLU A 67 -11.52 -25.03 32.99
CA GLU A 67 -12.89 -25.30 32.55
C GLU A 67 -13.34 -24.33 31.46
N TYR A 68 -13.13 -23.03 31.69
CA TYR A 68 -13.43 -22.00 30.69
C TYR A 68 -12.57 -22.16 29.44
N PHE A 69 -11.31 -22.55 29.56
CA PHE A 69 -10.43 -22.81 28.41
C PHE A 69 -10.94 -23.98 27.56
N ARG A 70 -11.39 -25.09 28.18
CA ARG A 70 -12.02 -26.23 27.48
C ARG A 70 -13.31 -25.81 26.78
N ALA A 71 -14.07 -24.90 27.39
CA ALA A 71 -15.27 -24.30 26.79
C ALA A 71 -14.97 -23.26 25.71
N LYS A 72 -13.69 -23.03 25.35
CA LYS A 72 -13.19 -22.01 24.39
C LYS A 72 -13.52 -20.57 24.78
N ARG A 73 -13.82 -20.33 26.04
CA ARG A 73 -14.07 -19.00 26.62
C ARG A 73 -12.75 -18.41 27.10
N TYR A 74 -11.87 -18.08 26.15
CA TYR A 74 -10.48 -17.74 26.44
C TYR A 74 -10.29 -16.43 27.22
N LYS A 75 -11.22 -15.46 27.09
CA LYS A 75 -11.15 -14.20 27.85
C LYS A 75 -11.41 -14.44 29.33
N GLU A 76 -12.44 -15.21 29.63
CA GLU A 76 -12.80 -15.56 31.01
C GLU A 76 -11.73 -16.47 31.63
N ALA A 77 -11.25 -17.48 30.89
CA ALA A 77 -10.14 -18.33 31.32
C ALA A 77 -8.92 -17.50 31.72
N LEU A 78 -8.58 -16.47 30.88
CA LEU A 78 -7.47 -15.57 31.14
C LEU A 78 -7.67 -14.82 32.46
N GLY A 79 -8.87 -14.29 32.71
CA GLY A 79 -9.20 -13.61 33.96
C GLY A 79 -8.95 -14.49 35.19
N PHE A 80 -9.40 -15.75 35.17
CA PHE A 80 -9.15 -16.70 36.27
C PHE A 80 -7.67 -17.02 36.44
N TYR A 81 -6.90 -17.22 35.36
CA TYR A 81 -5.46 -17.45 35.48
C TYR A 81 -4.70 -16.24 36.05
N GLN A 82 -5.15 -15.03 35.68
CA GLN A 82 -4.58 -13.80 36.25
C GLN A 82 -4.87 -13.65 37.73
N GLN A 83 -6.08 -13.97 38.18
CA GLN A 83 -6.42 -14.01 39.60
C GLN A 83 -5.57 -15.05 40.34
N GLY A 84 -5.32 -16.22 39.75
CA GLY A 84 -4.43 -17.22 40.30
C GLY A 84 -2.98 -16.72 40.43
N ILE A 85 -2.49 -15.90 39.52
CA ILE A 85 -1.17 -15.26 39.60
C ILE A 85 -1.14 -14.22 40.74
N GLN A 86 -2.23 -13.45 40.92
CA GLN A 86 -2.37 -12.43 41.95
C GLN A 86 -2.49 -13.01 43.36
N ALA A 87 -2.84 -14.29 43.50
CA ALA A 87 -2.91 -14.96 44.79
C ALA A 87 -1.53 -15.16 45.48
N GLU A 88 -0.44 -14.73 44.82
CA GLU A 88 0.93 -14.72 45.34
C GLU A 88 1.42 -16.07 45.88
N SER A 89 0.96 -17.20 45.28
CA SER A 89 1.40 -18.53 45.60
C SER A 89 2.95 -18.63 45.70
N GLU A 90 3.50 -19.38 46.63
CA GLU A 90 4.96 -19.59 46.71
C GLU A 90 5.43 -20.72 45.79
N ASP A 91 4.50 -21.56 45.29
CA ASP A 91 4.83 -22.66 44.36
C ASP A 91 5.22 -22.13 42.98
N ALA A 92 6.53 -22.15 42.69
CA ALA A 92 7.08 -21.74 41.38
C ALA A 92 6.53 -22.58 40.22
N LYS A 93 6.19 -23.85 40.44
CA LYS A 93 5.65 -24.74 39.40
C LYS A 93 4.19 -24.39 39.06
N LEU A 94 3.42 -23.98 40.07
CA LEU A 94 2.06 -23.50 39.90
C LEU A 94 2.05 -22.15 39.14
N LYS A 95 2.95 -21.21 39.52
CA LYS A 95 3.15 -19.94 38.80
C LYS A 95 3.55 -20.16 37.34
N GLU A 96 4.54 -21.05 37.06
CA GLU A 96 4.89 -21.43 35.70
C GLU A 96 3.65 -21.89 34.91
N THR A 97 2.85 -22.77 35.52
CA THR A 97 1.64 -23.33 34.86
C THR A 97 0.62 -22.25 34.57
N LEU A 98 0.40 -21.31 35.50
CA LEU A 98 -0.52 -20.18 35.29
C LEU A 98 -0.05 -19.26 34.16
N TYR A 99 1.22 -18.87 34.12
CA TYR A 99 1.78 -18.08 33.02
C TYR A 99 1.71 -18.83 31.68
N LEU A 100 1.98 -20.13 31.67
CA LEU A 100 1.78 -20.96 30.50
C LEU A 100 0.33 -20.90 30.02
N ASN A 101 -0.65 -21.02 30.91
CA ASN A 101 -2.06 -20.99 30.54
C ASN A 101 -2.52 -19.61 30.06
N CYS A 102 -2.01 -18.53 30.66
CA CYS A 102 -2.18 -17.16 30.13
C CYS A 102 -1.63 -17.04 28.69
N ALA A 103 -0.41 -17.55 28.45
CA ALA A 103 0.17 -17.54 27.12
C ALA A 103 -0.68 -18.33 26.11
N ALA A 104 -1.27 -19.44 26.51
CA ALA A 104 -2.19 -20.19 25.65
C ALA A 104 -3.45 -19.39 25.33
N CYS A 105 -4.10 -18.76 26.31
CA CYS A 105 -5.26 -17.91 26.10
C CYS A 105 -4.94 -16.76 25.14
N HIS A 106 -3.83 -16.08 25.34
CA HIS A 106 -3.41 -14.99 24.48
C HIS A 106 -3.13 -15.45 23.03
N LEU A 107 -2.59 -16.65 22.83
CA LEU A 107 -2.42 -17.23 21.48
C LEU A 107 -3.75 -17.47 20.80
N GLU A 108 -4.73 -18.03 21.49
CA GLU A 108 -6.06 -18.30 20.94
C GLU A 108 -6.87 -17.00 20.72
N LEU A 109 -6.61 -15.95 21.50
CA LEU A 109 -7.17 -14.61 21.32
C LEU A 109 -6.40 -13.76 20.29
N HIS A 110 -5.38 -14.30 19.63
CA HIS A 110 -4.50 -13.62 18.70
C HIS A 110 -3.74 -12.40 19.28
N ASN A 111 -3.61 -12.35 20.61
CA ASN A 111 -2.86 -11.32 21.33
C ASN A 111 -1.39 -11.76 21.47
N PHE A 112 -0.68 -11.81 20.35
CA PHE A 112 0.67 -12.42 20.29
C PHE A 112 1.72 -11.69 21.14
N GLY A 113 1.62 -10.35 21.28
CA GLY A 113 2.49 -9.60 22.19
C GLY A 113 2.34 -10.03 23.64
N SER A 114 1.12 -10.09 24.15
CA SER A 114 0.83 -10.55 25.51
C SER A 114 1.17 -12.04 25.72
N ALA A 115 1.00 -12.86 24.66
CA ALA A 115 1.43 -14.26 24.69
C ALA A 115 2.96 -14.38 24.90
N LEU A 116 3.76 -13.52 24.27
CA LEU A 116 5.21 -13.47 24.45
C LEU A 116 5.58 -13.04 25.87
N HIS A 117 4.90 -12.04 26.44
CA HIS A 117 5.14 -11.62 27.83
C HIS A 117 4.86 -12.76 28.80
N ALA A 118 3.71 -13.41 28.70
CA ALA A 118 3.36 -14.54 29.56
C ALA A 118 4.32 -15.75 29.38
N ALA A 119 4.72 -16.03 28.12
CA ALA A 119 5.71 -17.09 27.88
C ALA A 119 7.09 -16.76 28.45
N ARG A 120 7.53 -15.48 28.37
CA ARG A 120 8.76 -15.00 29.00
C ARG A 120 8.72 -15.21 30.51
N ASP A 121 7.61 -14.83 31.16
CA ASP A 121 7.47 -14.95 32.60
C ASP A 121 7.47 -16.43 33.03
N ALA A 122 6.88 -17.32 32.22
CA ALA A 122 7.01 -18.77 32.42
C ALA A 122 8.47 -19.27 32.27
N ILE A 123 9.24 -18.74 31.29
CA ILE A 123 10.66 -19.09 31.09
C ILE A 123 11.53 -18.59 32.26
N VAL A 124 11.20 -17.41 32.81
CA VAL A 124 11.89 -16.90 34.02
C VAL A 124 11.71 -17.86 35.19
N MET A 125 10.51 -18.43 35.38
CA MET A 125 10.26 -19.43 36.40
C MET A 125 10.96 -20.76 36.09
N ASN A 126 10.95 -21.20 34.84
CA ASN A 126 11.58 -22.44 34.40
C ASN A 126 12.26 -22.27 33.02
N PRO A 127 13.57 -21.99 32.97
CA PRO A 127 14.32 -21.82 31.72
C PRO A 127 14.32 -23.05 30.78
N ARG A 128 13.99 -24.23 31.31
CA ARG A 128 13.89 -25.47 30.52
C ARG A 128 12.47 -25.85 30.16
N SER A 129 11.53 -24.92 30.27
CA SER A 129 10.12 -25.15 29.92
C SER A 129 9.92 -25.25 28.41
N VAL A 130 9.88 -26.47 27.89
CA VAL A 130 9.61 -26.75 26.45
C VAL A 130 8.27 -26.14 26.00
N LYS A 131 7.24 -26.17 26.88
CA LYS A 131 5.92 -25.60 26.61
C LYS A 131 5.97 -24.09 26.47
N ALA A 132 6.77 -23.41 27.31
CA ALA A 132 6.91 -21.94 27.20
C ALA A 132 7.62 -21.55 25.90
N LEU A 133 8.72 -22.22 25.54
CA LEU A 133 9.46 -22.01 24.31
C LEU A 133 8.57 -22.28 23.05
N TYR A 134 7.77 -23.36 23.10
CA TYR A 134 6.81 -23.66 22.03
C TYR A 134 5.77 -22.54 21.84
N ARG A 135 5.21 -22.02 22.94
CA ARG A 135 4.21 -20.94 22.89
C ARG A 135 4.84 -19.63 22.41
N ALA A 136 6.05 -19.32 22.86
CA ALA A 136 6.82 -18.19 22.36
C ALA A 136 7.10 -18.33 20.86
N ALA A 137 7.53 -19.49 20.39
CA ALA A 137 7.77 -19.74 18.97
C ALA A 137 6.50 -19.55 18.11
N ARG A 138 5.35 -20.04 18.59
CA ARG A 138 4.05 -19.80 17.92
C ARG A 138 3.71 -18.32 17.82
N ALA A 139 3.92 -17.56 18.90
CA ALA A 139 3.65 -16.13 18.92
C ALA A 139 4.62 -15.35 18.02
N PHE A 140 5.92 -15.67 18.03
CA PHE A 140 6.90 -15.08 17.13
C PHE A 140 6.60 -15.37 15.66
N LEU A 141 6.20 -16.60 15.34
CA LEU A 141 5.79 -16.98 13.97
C LEU A 141 4.59 -16.15 13.50
N ALA A 142 3.59 -15.97 14.36
CA ALA A 142 2.40 -15.16 14.03
C ALA A 142 2.73 -13.67 13.83
N LEU A 143 3.79 -13.17 14.48
CA LEU A 143 4.31 -11.80 14.30
C LEU A 143 5.31 -11.67 13.15
N ASN A 144 5.49 -12.68 12.31
CA ASN A 144 6.49 -12.74 11.23
C ASN A 144 7.96 -12.61 11.72
N ARG A 145 8.20 -12.80 13.00
CA ARG A 145 9.54 -12.80 13.61
C ARG A 145 10.18 -14.18 13.51
N THR A 146 10.43 -14.63 12.30
CA THR A 146 10.86 -16.02 12.01
C THR A 146 12.20 -16.39 12.62
N LYS A 147 13.14 -15.44 12.76
CA LYS A 147 14.45 -15.66 13.39
C LYS A 147 14.29 -15.99 14.87
N ASP A 148 13.45 -15.23 15.59
CA ASP A 148 13.19 -15.45 17.01
C ASP A 148 12.40 -16.74 17.23
N ALA A 149 11.43 -17.02 16.36
CA ALA A 149 10.68 -18.28 16.39
C ALA A 149 11.60 -19.49 16.22
N ARG A 150 12.56 -19.44 15.29
CA ARG A 150 13.56 -20.49 15.06
C ARG A 150 14.42 -20.69 16.29
N GLY A 151 14.96 -19.62 16.88
CA GLY A 151 15.76 -19.70 18.11
C GLY A 151 14.99 -20.36 19.26
N CYS A 152 13.70 -20.06 19.44
CA CYS A 152 12.88 -20.74 20.45
C CYS A 152 12.69 -22.24 20.13
N CYS A 153 12.49 -22.60 18.85
CA CYS A 153 12.40 -24.02 18.47
C CYS A 153 13.71 -24.78 18.71
N GLU A 154 14.84 -24.19 18.34
CA GLU A 154 16.18 -24.77 18.55
C GLU A 154 16.47 -25.00 20.03
N LEU A 155 16.19 -24.01 20.89
CA LEU A 155 16.33 -24.15 22.33
C LEU A 155 15.43 -25.26 22.89
N ALA A 156 14.19 -25.33 22.44
CA ALA A 156 13.23 -26.34 22.89
C ALA A 156 13.61 -27.75 22.44
N LEU A 157 14.07 -27.91 21.17
CA LEU A 157 14.57 -29.19 20.65
C LEU A 157 15.89 -29.61 21.27
N GLY A 158 16.71 -28.66 21.75
CA GLY A 158 17.89 -28.97 22.58
C GLY A 158 17.54 -29.59 23.92
N ILE A 159 16.31 -29.38 24.41
CA ILE A 159 15.79 -29.97 25.66
C ILE A 159 15.06 -31.29 25.39
N ASP A 160 14.24 -31.33 24.35
CA ASP A 160 13.40 -32.47 23.94
C ASP A 160 13.53 -32.70 22.44
N PRO A 161 14.56 -33.44 21.97
CA PRO A 161 14.86 -33.60 20.53
C PRO A 161 13.79 -34.37 19.74
N ASP A 162 13.06 -35.27 20.41
CA ASP A 162 12.08 -36.16 19.77
C ASP A 162 10.66 -35.55 19.72
N ASN A 163 10.51 -34.30 20.12
CA ASN A 163 9.21 -33.63 20.17
C ASN A 163 8.67 -33.35 18.79
N THR A 164 7.72 -34.16 18.35
CA THR A 164 7.13 -34.11 17.02
C THR A 164 6.40 -32.80 16.74
N GLU A 165 5.79 -32.16 17.75
CA GLU A 165 5.10 -30.87 17.60
C GLU A 165 6.09 -29.73 17.36
N LEU A 166 7.22 -29.74 18.04
CA LEU A 166 8.31 -28.79 17.86
C LEU A 166 8.94 -28.93 16.46
N ILE A 167 9.21 -30.18 16.03
CA ILE A 167 9.75 -30.46 14.69
C ILE A 167 8.78 -29.93 13.62
N ARG A 168 7.48 -30.15 13.77
CA ARG A 168 6.48 -29.60 12.85
C ARG A 168 6.43 -28.07 12.88
N LEU A 169 6.54 -27.49 14.08
CA LEU A 169 6.55 -26.04 14.23
C LEU A 169 7.77 -25.43 13.57
N GLN A 170 8.96 -26.03 13.76
CA GLN A 170 10.20 -25.59 13.12
C GLN A 170 10.09 -25.65 11.60
N GLY A 171 9.57 -26.75 11.04
CA GLY A 171 9.31 -26.84 9.60
C GLY A 171 8.40 -25.71 9.08
N ARG A 172 7.35 -25.37 9.81
CA ARG A 172 6.46 -24.24 9.50
C ARG A 172 7.18 -22.88 9.59
N VAL A 173 8.07 -22.71 10.56
CA VAL A 173 8.88 -21.49 10.71
C VAL A 173 9.84 -21.35 9.54
N ASP A 174 10.51 -22.42 9.13
CA ASP A 174 11.46 -22.41 8.02
C ASP A 174 10.78 -22.17 6.69
N GLU A 175 9.63 -22.79 6.44
CA GLU A 175 8.81 -22.57 5.25
C GLU A 175 8.31 -21.12 5.19
N HIS A 176 7.85 -20.58 6.32
CA HIS A 176 7.40 -19.18 6.40
C HIS A 176 8.56 -18.20 6.20
N ALA A 177 9.73 -18.47 6.76
CA ALA A 177 10.94 -17.68 6.56
C ALA A 177 11.34 -17.64 5.09
N ALA A 178 11.42 -18.80 4.43
CA ALA A 178 11.73 -18.88 3.01
C ALA A 178 10.71 -18.13 2.13
N ARG A 179 9.44 -18.19 2.50
CA ARG A 179 8.38 -17.42 1.80
C ARG A 179 8.60 -15.91 1.95
N LEU A 180 8.90 -15.42 3.15
CA LEU A 180 9.15 -14.00 3.39
C LEU A 180 10.40 -13.51 2.64
N GLU A 181 11.50 -14.27 2.67
CA GLU A 181 12.72 -13.97 1.94
C GLU A 181 12.47 -13.89 0.42
N ARG A 182 11.67 -14.80 -0.12
CA ARG A 182 11.28 -14.78 -1.54
C ARG A 182 10.47 -13.52 -1.88
N LEU A 183 9.48 -13.17 -1.07
CA LEU A 183 8.66 -11.97 -1.29
C LEU A 183 9.51 -10.69 -1.21
N GLU A 184 10.46 -10.64 -0.30
CA GLU A 184 11.37 -9.51 -0.16
C GLU A 184 12.33 -9.41 -1.35
N ALA A 185 12.88 -10.53 -1.81
CA ALA A 185 13.70 -10.60 -3.00
C ALA A 185 12.93 -10.16 -4.26
N GLU A 186 11.69 -10.61 -4.44
CA GLU A 186 10.81 -10.20 -5.53
C GLU A 186 10.51 -8.68 -5.47
N ARG A 187 10.21 -8.15 -4.28
CA ARG A 187 9.98 -6.72 -4.08
C ARG A 187 11.21 -5.88 -4.42
N THR A 188 12.38 -6.34 -3.99
CA THR A 188 13.67 -5.66 -4.23
C THR A 188 13.99 -5.67 -5.73
N GLU A 189 13.85 -6.82 -6.38
CA GLU A 189 14.11 -6.94 -7.81
C GLU A 189 13.12 -6.09 -8.64
N ARG A 190 11.83 -6.04 -8.26
CA ARG A 190 10.85 -5.16 -8.90
C ARG A 190 11.26 -3.70 -8.83
N LYS A 191 11.64 -3.24 -7.64
CA LYS A 191 12.13 -1.85 -7.47
C LYS A 191 13.37 -1.59 -8.33
N ARG A 192 14.33 -2.52 -8.33
CA ARG A 192 15.54 -2.42 -9.14
C ARG A 192 15.23 -2.29 -10.63
N ARG A 193 14.26 -3.09 -11.15
CA ARG A 193 13.85 -3.03 -12.57
C ARG A 193 13.22 -1.69 -12.91
N VAL A 194 12.33 -1.18 -12.06
CA VAL A 194 11.71 0.14 -12.26
C VAL A 194 12.78 1.22 -12.33
N THR A 195 13.66 1.33 -11.31
CA THR A 195 14.71 2.33 -11.28
C THR A 195 15.63 2.26 -12.50
N ARG A 196 16.04 1.05 -12.91
CA ARG A 196 16.89 0.90 -14.09
C ARG A 196 16.19 1.22 -15.40
N THR A 197 14.89 0.98 -15.50
CA THR A 197 14.10 1.39 -16.67
C THR A 197 13.99 2.92 -16.73
N GLU A 198 13.76 3.58 -15.60
CA GLU A 198 13.72 5.03 -15.50
C GLU A 198 15.08 5.66 -15.87
N GLU A 199 16.18 5.11 -15.36
CA GLU A 199 17.53 5.54 -15.72
C GLU A 199 17.78 5.39 -17.23
N ALA A 200 17.43 4.26 -17.81
CA ALA A 200 17.56 4.03 -19.25
C ALA A 200 16.69 5.01 -20.06
N LEU A 201 15.48 5.34 -19.59
CA LEU A 201 14.60 6.31 -20.23
C LEU A 201 15.19 7.72 -20.18
N GLN A 202 15.81 8.13 -19.06
CA GLN A 202 16.52 9.40 -18.99
C GLN A 202 17.68 9.49 -19.99
N VAL A 203 18.45 8.41 -20.14
CA VAL A 203 19.48 8.30 -21.17
C VAL A 203 18.86 8.38 -22.57
N ALA A 204 17.72 7.75 -22.80
CA ALA A 204 17.00 7.80 -24.06
C ALA A 204 16.56 9.22 -24.43
N PHE A 205 16.10 10.03 -23.46
CA PHE A 205 15.74 11.43 -23.68
C PHE A 205 16.96 12.27 -24.06
N VAL A 206 18.07 12.08 -23.37
CA VAL A 206 19.34 12.78 -23.68
C VAL A 206 19.86 12.40 -25.07
N ALA A 207 19.81 11.11 -25.42
CA ALA A 207 20.23 10.62 -26.72
C ALA A 207 19.40 11.17 -27.89
N ARG A 208 18.11 11.48 -27.63
CA ARG A 208 17.20 12.13 -28.60
C ARG A 208 17.29 13.63 -28.59
N GLY A 209 18.24 14.23 -27.88
CA GLY A 209 18.46 15.68 -27.83
C GLY A 209 17.34 16.44 -27.09
N LEU A 210 16.53 15.77 -26.27
CA LEU A 210 15.48 16.41 -25.50
C LEU A 210 16.06 17.28 -24.37
N TRP A 211 15.42 18.43 -24.15
CA TRP A 211 15.69 19.30 -23.03
C TRP A 211 14.61 19.17 -21.96
N LEU A 212 14.97 18.62 -20.80
CA LEU A 212 14.04 18.34 -19.72
C LEU A 212 13.78 19.59 -18.88
N THR A 213 12.53 19.95 -18.69
CA THR A 213 12.10 21.03 -17.79
C THR A 213 10.94 20.57 -16.90
N LYS A 214 10.89 21.16 -15.70
CA LYS A 214 9.76 20.95 -14.79
C LYS A 214 9.14 22.31 -14.47
N SER A 215 7.81 22.37 -14.46
CA SER A 215 7.07 23.54 -13.97
C SER A 215 6.93 23.48 -12.44
N SER A 216 6.56 24.62 -11.85
CA SER A 216 6.25 24.68 -10.41
C SER A 216 4.98 23.94 -10.05
N ASP A 217 4.05 23.81 -11.02
CA ASP A 217 2.77 23.13 -10.89
C ASP A 217 2.58 22.25 -12.14
N PRO A 218 3.15 21.01 -12.15
CA PRO A 218 3.07 20.14 -13.30
C PRO A 218 1.62 19.66 -13.51
N PRO A 219 1.16 19.60 -14.77
CA PRO A 219 -0.15 19.04 -15.10
C PRO A 219 -0.18 17.55 -14.74
N ASP A 220 -1.38 17.05 -14.44
CA ASP A 220 -1.58 15.60 -14.26
C ASP A 220 -1.29 14.91 -15.60
N ASN A 221 -0.30 14.02 -15.60
CA ASN A 221 0.11 13.24 -16.76
C ASN A 221 -0.08 11.75 -16.45
N PRO A 222 -1.25 11.17 -16.77
CA PRO A 222 -1.58 9.80 -16.45
C PRO A 222 -0.72 8.77 -17.21
N THR A 223 -0.19 9.16 -18.37
CA THR A 223 0.65 8.29 -19.23
C THR A 223 2.00 8.96 -19.50
N PRO A 224 2.95 8.88 -18.54
CA PRO A 224 4.29 9.43 -18.77
C PRO A 224 5.00 8.69 -19.91
N ALA A 225 5.94 9.38 -20.54
CA ALA A 225 6.76 8.76 -21.60
C ALA A 225 7.40 7.45 -21.13
N HIS A 226 7.38 6.43 -21.96
CA HIS A 226 7.88 5.09 -21.67
C HIS A 226 8.40 4.40 -22.93
N PHE A 227 9.19 3.34 -22.76
CA PHE A 227 9.58 2.50 -23.89
C PHE A 227 8.38 1.76 -24.46
N ASP A 228 8.35 1.62 -25.78
CA ASP A 228 7.30 0.86 -26.45
C ASP A 228 7.30 -0.60 -25.99
N PRO A 229 6.21 -1.08 -25.34
CA PRO A 229 6.14 -2.45 -24.83
C PRO A 229 6.24 -3.52 -25.91
N GLU A 230 5.76 -3.23 -27.14
CA GLU A 230 5.74 -4.17 -28.25
C GLU A 230 7.14 -4.36 -28.87
N SER A 231 7.98 -3.34 -28.76
CA SER A 231 9.36 -3.34 -29.28
C SER A 231 10.42 -3.73 -28.25
N LEU A 232 10.00 -4.15 -27.03
CA LEU A 232 10.94 -4.54 -25.99
C LEU A 232 11.76 -5.77 -26.39
N PRO A 233 13.10 -5.73 -26.27
CA PRO A 233 13.92 -6.90 -26.49
C PRO A 233 13.65 -7.97 -25.43
N SER A 234 13.84 -9.25 -25.79
CA SER A 234 13.52 -10.41 -24.94
C SER A 234 14.17 -10.34 -23.54
N TYR A 235 15.36 -9.74 -23.43
CA TYR A 235 16.05 -9.58 -22.15
C TYR A 235 15.44 -8.49 -21.25
N ALA A 236 14.58 -7.63 -21.77
CA ALA A 236 13.88 -6.58 -21.06
C ALA A 236 12.38 -6.87 -20.86
N SER A 237 11.91 -8.04 -21.29
CA SER A 237 10.52 -8.44 -21.20
C SER A 237 10.03 -8.44 -19.74
N PRO A 238 8.82 -7.93 -19.47
CA PRO A 238 8.16 -8.02 -18.18
C PRO A 238 7.89 -9.46 -17.74
N ASP A 239 7.80 -10.41 -18.70
CA ASP A 239 7.51 -11.83 -18.46
C ASP A 239 8.68 -12.59 -17.82
N ILE A 240 9.88 -11.98 -17.78
CA ILE A 240 11.01 -12.59 -17.09
C ILE A 240 10.73 -12.65 -15.59
N PRO A 241 10.72 -13.86 -14.97
CA PRO A 241 10.48 -13.99 -13.54
C PRO A 241 11.37 -13.08 -12.71
N LEU A 242 10.81 -12.54 -11.61
CA LEU A 242 11.55 -11.64 -10.72
C LEU A 242 12.66 -12.36 -9.96
N VAL A 243 12.43 -13.66 -9.65
CA VAL A 243 13.39 -14.51 -8.95
C VAL A 243 13.46 -15.86 -9.66
N GLY A 244 14.67 -16.43 -9.74
CA GLY A 244 14.88 -17.75 -10.34
C GLY A 244 14.81 -17.80 -11.88
N ALA A 245 14.89 -16.66 -12.55
CA ALA A 245 14.89 -16.58 -14.01
C ALA A 245 16.11 -17.27 -14.64
N LYS A 246 15.89 -18.00 -15.74
CA LYS A 246 16.98 -18.59 -16.53
C LYS A 246 17.83 -17.52 -17.25
N GLN A 247 17.20 -16.41 -17.62
CA GLN A 247 17.84 -15.26 -18.26
C GLN A 247 17.78 -14.05 -17.30
N ALA A 248 18.93 -13.38 -17.13
CA ALA A 248 18.98 -12.15 -16.33
C ALA A 248 18.25 -11.02 -17.06
N TRP A 249 17.34 -10.36 -16.36
CA TRP A 249 16.67 -9.16 -16.84
C TRP A 249 17.67 -8.01 -16.97
N LYS A 250 17.56 -7.22 -18.03
CA LYS A 250 18.30 -5.98 -18.25
C LYS A 250 17.32 -4.89 -18.68
N ALA A 251 17.64 -3.63 -18.37
CA ALA A 251 16.87 -2.49 -18.86
C ALA A 251 16.87 -2.44 -20.40
N PRO A 252 15.82 -1.87 -21.03
CA PRO A 252 15.78 -1.64 -22.46
C PRO A 252 16.99 -0.83 -22.94
N ASP A 253 17.42 -1.06 -24.19
CA ASP A 253 18.46 -0.24 -24.82
C ASP A 253 17.93 1.18 -25.05
N PRO A 254 18.52 2.23 -24.45
CA PRO A 254 17.99 3.58 -24.51
C PRO A 254 18.06 4.21 -25.92
N ILE A 255 18.91 3.69 -26.79
CA ILE A 255 19.11 4.22 -28.15
C ILE A 255 18.21 3.50 -29.15
N ARG A 256 18.11 2.17 -29.03
CA ARG A 256 17.47 1.32 -30.05
C ARG A 256 15.98 1.06 -29.77
N THR A 257 15.59 1.04 -28.51
CA THR A 257 14.18 0.80 -28.17
C THR A 257 13.36 2.05 -28.40
N PRO A 258 12.28 2.00 -29.18
CA PRO A 258 11.39 3.14 -29.39
C PRO A 258 10.77 3.63 -28.08
N VAL A 259 10.46 4.93 -28.07
CA VAL A 259 9.80 5.59 -26.93
C VAL A 259 8.42 6.10 -27.37
N ILE A 260 7.45 5.92 -26.51
CA ILE A 260 6.11 6.49 -26.62
C ILE A 260 6.09 7.76 -25.78
N PHE A 261 5.65 8.87 -26.36
CA PHE A 261 5.60 10.17 -25.70
C PHE A 261 4.16 10.68 -25.60
N PRO A 262 3.79 11.32 -24.49
CA PRO A 262 2.62 12.20 -24.52
C PRO A 262 2.98 13.49 -25.27
N VAL A 263 2.16 13.84 -26.26
CA VAL A 263 2.32 15.02 -27.11
C VAL A 263 1.10 15.91 -27.00
N MET A 264 1.31 17.17 -26.64
CA MET A 264 0.25 18.20 -26.60
C MET A 264 0.21 18.95 -27.92
N LEU A 265 -0.91 18.88 -28.61
CA LEU A 265 -1.20 19.71 -29.76
C LEU A 265 -1.86 21.01 -29.29
N LEU A 266 -1.19 22.14 -29.46
CA LEU A 266 -1.65 23.45 -29.05
C LEU A 266 -2.22 24.21 -30.27
N TYR A 267 -3.41 24.77 -30.12
CA TYR A 267 -4.10 25.56 -31.14
C TYR A 267 -4.16 27.04 -30.73
N PRO A 268 -3.06 27.81 -30.96
CA PRO A 268 -2.93 29.18 -30.44
C PRO A 268 -4.04 30.15 -30.93
N GLN A 269 -4.61 29.92 -32.12
CA GLN A 269 -5.70 30.73 -32.67
C GLN A 269 -6.98 30.64 -31.80
N HIS A 270 -7.22 29.49 -31.16
CA HIS A 270 -8.44 29.20 -30.42
C HIS A 270 -8.19 29.04 -28.90
N ASN A 271 -6.94 29.17 -28.47
CA ASN A 271 -6.54 28.97 -27.08
C ASN A 271 -7.04 27.64 -26.48
N THR A 272 -6.94 26.59 -27.28
CA THR A 272 -7.33 25.23 -26.91
C THR A 272 -6.22 24.22 -27.25
N SER A 273 -6.35 22.99 -26.80
CA SER A 273 -5.33 21.96 -26.99
C SER A 273 -5.93 20.56 -26.93
N ASP A 274 -5.24 19.58 -27.51
CA ASP A 274 -5.52 18.16 -27.42
C ASP A 274 -4.26 17.40 -27.01
N LEU A 275 -4.44 16.34 -26.19
CA LEU A 275 -3.35 15.48 -25.76
C LEU A 275 -3.41 14.14 -26.49
N ILE A 276 -2.33 13.80 -27.18
CA ILE A 276 -2.06 12.43 -27.68
C ILE A 276 -1.24 11.74 -26.59
N SER A 277 -1.88 10.89 -25.79
CA SER A 277 -1.25 10.24 -24.63
C SER A 277 -0.19 9.22 -25.03
N GLU A 278 -0.34 8.54 -26.17
CA GLU A 278 0.51 7.46 -26.65
C GLU A 278 1.00 7.73 -28.07
N TYR A 279 1.86 8.71 -28.23
CA TYR A 279 2.49 9.02 -29.52
C TYR A 279 3.77 8.21 -29.67
N HIS A 280 3.74 7.19 -30.54
CA HIS A 280 4.92 6.41 -30.87
C HIS A 280 5.91 7.22 -31.71
N GLU A 281 7.16 7.35 -31.28
CA GLU A 281 8.13 8.29 -31.89
C GLU A 281 8.44 8.08 -33.39
N ASP A 282 8.21 6.86 -33.89
CA ASP A 282 8.43 6.54 -35.33
C ASP A 282 7.18 6.77 -36.19
N THR A 283 6.04 7.19 -35.59
CA THR A 283 4.81 7.49 -36.32
C THR A 283 4.87 8.90 -36.91
N PRO A 284 4.60 9.07 -38.22
CA PRO A 284 4.51 10.39 -38.84
C PRO A 284 3.37 11.22 -38.25
N ILE A 285 3.61 12.56 -38.02
CA ILE A 285 2.60 13.45 -37.47
C ILE A 285 1.33 13.52 -38.32
N GLY A 286 1.46 13.40 -39.64
CA GLY A 286 0.35 13.41 -40.56
C GLY A 286 -0.72 12.37 -40.28
N MET A 287 -0.33 11.17 -39.83
CA MET A 287 -1.28 10.10 -39.46
C MET A 287 -2.18 10.50 -38.29
N HIS A 288 -1.62 11.16 -37.28
CA HIS A 288 -2.41 11.67 -36.15
C HIS A 288 -3.34 12.80 -36.60
N LEU A 289 -2.83 13.72 -37.42
CA LEU A 289 -3.66 14.83 -37.95
C LEU A 289 -4.82 14.32 -38.82
N GLU A 290 -4.61 13.28 -39.63
CA GLU A 290 -5.65 12.68 -40.46
C GLU A 290 -6.78 12.07 -39.63
N VAL A 291 -6.44 11.46 -38.47
CA VAL A 291 -7.42 10.92 -37.53
C VAL A 291 -8.17 12.04 -36.80
N MET A 292 -7.45 13.09 -36.38
CA MET A 292 -8.03 14.17 -35.57
C MET A 292 -8.81 15.19 -36.40
N PHE A 293 -8.35 15.46 -37.60
CA PHE A 293 -8.91 16.51 -38.51
C PHE A 293 -9.23 15.95 -39.89
N PRO A 294 -10.08 14.91 -39.99
CA PRO A 294 -10.46 14.35 -41.31
C PRO A 294 -11.28 15.36 -42.12
N LEU A 295 -11.13 15.30 -43.43
CA LEU A 295 -11.80 16.23 -44.35
C LEU A 295 -13.33 16.18 -44.21
N GLU A 296 -13.87 14.99 -43.93
CA GLU A 296 -15.29 14.72 -43.80
C GLU A 296 -15.91 15.41 -42.58
N ALA A 297 -15.11 15.65 -41.53
CA ALA A 297 -15.54 16.33 -40.31
C ALA A 297 -15.28 17.84 -40.33
N ARG A 298 -15.02 18.43 -41.47
CA ARG A 298 -14.75 19.85 -41.58
C ARG A 298 -15.89 20.71 -41.01
N GLY A 299 -15.55 21.63 -40.09
CA GLY A 299 -16.50 22.51 -39.41
C GLY A 299 -17.36 21.84 -38.33
N SER A 300 -17.08 20.58 -37.98
CA SER A 300 -17.75 19.88 -36.87
C SER A 300 -17.20 20.24 -35.47
N LEU A 301 -16.02 20.83 -35.44
CA LEU A 301 -15.37 21.21 -34.17
C LEU A 301 -16.02 22.48 -33.61
N PRO A 302 -16.48 22.47 -32.34
CA PRO A 302 -17.16 23.64 -31.75
C PRO A 302 -16.31 24.92 -31.74
N TRP A 303 -14.99 24.77 -31.66
CA TRP A 303 -14.04 25.87 -31.63
C TRP A 303 -13.53 26.28 -33.03
N ASP A 304 -13.81 25.49 -34.09
CA ASP A 304 -13.47 25.79 -35.50
C ASP A 304 -14.71 25.78 -36.41
N PRO A 305 -15.64 26.71 -36.23
CA PRO A 305 -16.87 26.74 -37.04
C PRO A 305 -16.61 27.05 -38.53
N GLN A 306 -15.46 27.63 -38.88
CA GLN A 306 -15.06 27.93 -40.24
C GLN A 306 -14.44 26.71 -40.96
N GLY A 307 -14.09 25.67 -40.22
CA GLY A 307 -13.48 24.46 -40.76
C GLY A 307 -12.11 24.72 -41.38
N GLU A 308 -11.29 25.51 -40.70
CA GLU A 308 -9.91 25.80 -41.13
C GLU A 308 -8.97 24.66 -40.78
N TYR A 309 -9.30 23.91 -39.71
CA TYR A 309 -8.49 22.79 -39.22
C TYR A 309 -8.84 21.51 -39.97
N VAL A 310 -8.12 21.28 -41.08
CA VAL A 310 -8.18 20.05 -41.89
C VAL A 310 -6.75 19.54 -42.07
N ALA A 311 -6.51 18.26 -41.89
CA ALA A 311 -5.17 17.66 -41.78
C ALA A 311 -4.17 18.15 -42.84
N ASN A 312 -4.54 18.13 -44.10
CA ASN A 312 -3.68 18.54 -45.23
C ASN A 312 -3.42 20.04 -45.33
N ARG A 313 -4.14 20.85 -44.56
CA ARG A 313 -4.04 22.34 -44.54
C ARG A 313 -3.42 22.86 -43.24
N LEU A 314 -2.91 22.00 -42.39
CA LEU A 314 -2.29 22.39 -41.13
C LEU A 314 -0.79 22.52 -41.27
N SER A 315 -0.22 23.47 -40.55
CA SER A 315 1.19 23.65 -40.31
C SER A 315 1.48 23.24 -38.86
N VAL A 316 2.35 22.29 -38.64
CA VAL A 316 2.79 21.91 -37.32
C VAL A 316 4.16 22.51 -37.07
N ILE A 317 4.34 23.15 -35.91
CA ILE A 317 5.56 23.85 -35.56
C ILE A 317 6.01 23.36 -34.17
N ALA A 318 7.26 22.95 -34.05
CA ALA A 318 7.91 22.70 -32.79
C ALA A 318 8.81 23.87 -32.42
N LYS A 319 8.93 24.18 -31.11
CA LYS A 319 9.81 25.21 -30.59
C LYS A 319 10.92 24.58 -29.76
N THR A 320 12.16 24.91 -30.09
CA THR A 320 13.30 24.45 -29.30
C THR A 320 13.51 25.33 -28.06
N ARG A 321 14.37 24.88 -27.15
CA ARG A 321 14.77 25.62 -25.95
C ARG A 321 15.23 27.05 -26.27
N LYS A 322 16.04 27.23 -27.34
CA LYS A 322 16.58 28.54 -27.76
C LYS A 322 15.57 29.36 -28.58
N GLY A 323 14.31 28.92 -28.71
CA GLY A 323 13.29 29.63 -29.48
C GLY A 323 13.36 29.42 -30.98
N ARG A 324 14.18 28.52 -31.49
CA ARG A 324 14.20 28.15 -32.90
C ARG A 324 12.89 27.44 -33.23
N LEU A 325 12.24 27.85 -34.31
CA LEU A 325 10.99 27.28 -34.80
C LEU A 325 11.28 26.26 -35.90
N LEU A 326 10.82 25.03 -35.70
CA LEU A 326 10.95 23.94 -36.68
C LEU A 326 9.60 23.61 -37.25
N ARG A 327 9.44 23.72 -38.57
CA ARG A 327 8.22 23.30 -39.24
C ARG A 327 8.26 21.80 -39.49
N VAL A 328 7.26 21.11 -38.98
CA VAL A 328 7.15 19.64 -39.02
C VAL A 328 6.42 19.27 -40.32
N GLY A 329 7.08 18.51 -41.20
CA GLY A 329 6.45 17.95 -42.39
C GLY A 329 5.51 16.79 -42.01
N HIS A 330 4.40 16.64 -42.71
CA HIS A 330 3.38 15.60 -42.46
C HIS A 330 3.94 14.16 -42.48
N LYS A 331 4.99 13.90 -43.24
CA LYS A 331 5.65 12.62 -43.34
C LYS A 331 6.76 12.43 -42.32
N LEU A 332 7.10 13.45 -41.56
CA LEU A 332 8.17 13.43 -40.57
C LEU A 332 7.67 12.75 -39.31
N SER A 333 8.44 11.81 -38.82
CA SER A 333 8.19 11.16 -37.49
C SER A 333 8.68 12.08 -36.37
N LEU A 334 8.22 11.79 -35.14
CA LEU A 334 8.67 12.52 -33.97
C LEU A 334 10.19 12.32 -33.75
N ARG A 335 10.72 11.10 -33.98
CA ARG A 335 12.16 10.83 -33.91
C ARG A 335 12.96 11.74 -34.82
N GLU A 336 12.57 11.83 -36.09
CA GLU A 336 13.25 12.70 -37.07
C GLU A 336 13.15 14.17 -36.70
N LEU A 337 12.02 14.60 -36.10
CA LEU A 337 11.87 15.95 -35.57
C LEU A 337 12.83 16.22 -34.40
N LEU A 338 12.96 15.28 -33.47
CA LEU A 338 13.88 15.38 -32.34
C LEU A 338 15.34 15.48 -32.82
N ASP A 339 15.73 14.65 -33.80
CA ASP A 339 17.05 14.70 -34.41
C ASP A 339 17.35 16.05 -35.08
N GLN A 340 16.36 16.63 -35.80
CA GLN A 340 16.49 17.98 -36.39
C GLN A 340 16.52 19.09 -35.34
N GLY A 341 15.86 18.89 -34.23
CA GLY A 341 15.84 19.79 -33.07
C GLY A 341 17.17 19.86 -32.37
N ALA A 342 17.84 18.73 -32.25
CA ALA A 342 19.13 18.62 -31.57
C ALA A 342 20.25 19.31 -32.34
N THR A 343 21.04 20.14 -31.66
CA THR A 343 22.31 20.68 -32.22
C THR A 343 23.50 20.08 -31.45
N PRO A 344 24.49 19.58 -32.16
CA PRO A 344 25.67 18.95 -31.57
C PRO A 344 26.71 19.99 -31.07
N SER A 345 26.35 20.91 -30.20
CA SER A 345 27.29 21.83 -29.60
C SER A 345 27.64 21.45 -28.17
N ASN A 346 28.92 21.38 -27.80
CA ASN A 346 29.32 20.89 -26.49
C ASN A 346 28.94 21.81 -25.33
N ASP A 347 28.88 23.12 -25.52
CA ASP A 347 28.63 24.08 -24.42
C ASP A 347 27.23 24.71 -24.43
N ASP A 348 26.48 24.60 -25.53
CA ASP A 348 25.19 25.27 -25.67
C ASP A 348 24.23 24.43 -26.51
N ARG A 349 23.87 23.27 -26.00
CA ARG A 349 22.91 22.36 -26.63
C ARG A 349 21.56 23.04 -26.83
N ASP A 350 21.01 22.91 -28.05
CA ASP A 350 19.60 23.17 -28.32
C ASP A 350 18.85 21.87 -28.53
N GLY A 351 17.55 21.86 -28.32
CA GLY A 351 16.71 20.68 -28.49
C GLY A 351 15.24 20.99 -28.22
N ILE A 352 14.39 20.05 -28.58
CA ILE A 352 12.96 20.10 -28.26
C ILE A 352 12.79 20.01 -26.74
N VAL A 353 11.88 20.80 -26.19
CA VAL A 353 11.61 20.81 -24.73
C VAL A 353 10.62 19.72 -24.39
N LEU A 354 11.02 18.83 -23.46
CA LEU A 354 10.14 17.92 -22.76
C LEU A 354 9.76 18.55 -21.42
N ARG A 355 8.61 19.22 -21.38
CA ARG A 355 8.13 19.92 -20.18
C ARG A 355 7.18 19.03 -19.40
N ASP A 356 7.51 18.73 -18.16
CA ASP A 356 6.71 17.84 -17.28
C ASP A 356 6.42 16.48 -17.93
N GLY A 357 7.33 16.02 -18.80
CA GLY A 357 7.18 14.78 -19.55
C GLY A 357 6.33 14.87 -20.80
N ILE A 358 5.88 16.05 -21.23
CA ILE A 358 5.03 16.29 -22.42
C ILE A 358 5.81 17.10 -23.45
N ILE A 359 5.63 16.75 -24.73
CA ILE A 359 6.17 17.52 -25.87
C ILE A 359 5.07 18.42 -26.43
N ASP A 360 5.35 19.72 -26.56
CA ASP A 360 4.42 20.70 -27.11
C ASP A 360 4.62 20.87 -28.63
N LEU A 361 3.56 20.70 -29.42
CA LEU A 361 3.52 21.01 -30.83
C LEU A 361 2.42 22.02 -31.12
N TYR A 362 2.75 23.08 -31.87
CA TYR A 362 1.83 24.15 -32.24
C TYR A 362 1.24 23.86 -33.61
N VAL A 363 -0.09 23.86 -33.70
CA VAL A 363 -0.83 23.54 -34.93
C VAL A 363 -1.64 24.74 -35.36
N LEU A 364 -1.45 25.20 -36.62
CA LEU A 364 -2.08 26.37 -37.18
C LEU A 364 -2.48 26.11 -38.62
N PRO A 365 -3.56 26.78 -39.16
CA PRO A 365 -3.88 26.70 -40.56
C PRO A 365 -2.75 27.28 -41.41
N LYS A 366 -2.27 26.50 -42.39
CA LYS A 366 -1.12 26.83 -43.23
C LYS A 366 -1.37 28.06 -44.08
N GLY A 367 -0.50 29.04 -44.05
CA GLY A 367 -0.59 30.28 -44.83
C GLY A 367 -1.58 31.30 -44.29
N SER A 368 -2.23 31.03 -43.12
CA SER A 368 -3.15 31.97 -42.48
C SER A 368 -2.43 33.16 -41.86
N ASP A 369 -3.17 34.22 -41.57
CA ASP A 369 -2.66 35.38 -40.85
C ASP A 369 -2.29 34.98 -39.40
N ALA A 370 -3.04 34.07 -38.81
CA ALA A 370 -2.74 33.51 -37.50
C ALA A 370 -1.37 32.82 -37.46
N GLU A 371 -1.03 32.02 -38.46
CA GLU A 371 0.31 31.38 -38.54
C GLU A 371 1.40 32.44 -38.67
N ARG A 372 1.24 33.45 -39.50
CA ARG A 372 2.21 34.52 -39.72
C ARG A 372 2.46 35.34 -38.45
N GLN A 373 1.38 35.76 -37.79
CA GLN A 373 1.44 36.51 -36.53
C GLN A 373 2.12 35.69 -35.43
N TRP A 374 1.75 34.41 -35.28
CA TRP A 374 2.31 33.54 -34.25
C TRP A 374 3.81 33.28 -34.47
N ILE A 375 4.24 33.02 -35.73
CA ILE A 375 5.65 32.86 -36.09
C ILE A 375 6.43 34.13 -35.76
N THR A 376 5.89 35.31 -36.12
CA THR A 376 6.57 36.61 -35.87
C THR A 376 6.73 36.86 -34.37
N ALA A 377 5.69 36.54 -33.59
CA ALA A 377 5.72 36.73 -32.13
C ALA A 377 6.65 35.74 -31.38
N ASN A 378 6.88 34.55 -31.97
CA ASN A 378 7.65 33.48 -31.32
C ASN A 378 9.04 33.23 -31.91
N LYS A 379 9.41 33.92 -33.00
CA LYS A 379 10.73 33.80 -33.59
C LYS A 379 11.76 34.42 -32.64
N ALA A 380 12.80 33.65 -32.29
CA ALA A 380 13.89 34.17 -31.54
C ALA A 380 14.55 35.36 -32.27
N SER A 381 14.80 36.46 -31.54
CA SER A 381 15.49 37.66 -32.04
C SER A 381 16.93 37.33 -32.31
#